data_56379c1c2e143ecb1098ffaffad4e21b
#
_entry.id   56379c1c2e143ecb1098ffaffad4e21b
#
_cell.length_a   1.000
_cell.length_b   1.000
_cell.length_c   1.000
_cell.angle_alpha   90.00
_cell.angle_beta   90.00
_cell.angle_gamma   90.00
#
_symmetry.space_group_name_H-M   'P 1'
#
loop_
_entity.id
_entity.type
_entity.pdbx_description
1 polymer ?
#
loop_
_entity_poly.entity_id
_entity_poly.type
_entity_poly.pdbx_seq_one_letter_code
_entity_poly.pdbx_strand_id
1 'polypeptide(L)'
;EVHTFNSLLQYYDGEADMPGGLSRADYDADRWQSTRPYDRFWGRRKLASLGYQFQPDSQHKFNIQGFYTQTLRSGYLEQGKRITLSPRIYWVRGIEPRYSQSFMIGPSAHEVGVGYRYVNESTHEMRYYTATSSGQLPSGSSPYDRDTRSGTEAHAWYLDDKIDIGNWTITPGMRFEHIESYQNNAIKGTHEEVSYNAPLPALNVLYHLTDSWNLYANTEGSFGTVQYSQIGKAVQSGNVEPEKARTWELGTRYDDGALTAEMGLFLINFNNQYDSNQTNDTVTARGKTRHTGLETQARYDLGTLTPTLDNVSVYASYAYVNAEIREKGDTYGNQVPFSPKHKGTLGVDY
;
A
#
# COMPACT_ATOMS: atom_id res chain seq x y z
N GLU A 1 19.56 6.65 25.19
CA GLU A 1 19.43 5.25 25.66
C GLU A 1 20.23 4.32 24.74
N VAL A 2 21.08 3.47 25.32
CA VAL A 2 21.91 2.54 24.53
C VAL A 2 21.08 1.39 23.97
N HIS A 3 20.04 0.98 24.69
CA HIS A 3 19.14 -0.11 24.33
C HIS A 3 17.68 0.37 24.37
N THR A 4 16.96 0.16 23.30
CA THR A 4 15.52 0.46 23.23
C THR A 4 14.77 -0.78 22.74
N PHE A 5 13.73 -1.17 23.44
CA PHE A 5 12.82 -2.24 23.04
C PHE A 5 11.44 -1.65 22.77
N ASN A 6 10.82 -2.08 21.71
CA ASN A 6 9.44 -1.77 21.41
C ASN A 6 8.67 -3.05 21.06
N SER A 7 7.42 -3.13 21.46
CA SER A 7 6.56 -4.25 21.14
C SER A 7 5.14 -3.77 20.83
N LEU A 8 4.50 -4.45 19.90
CA LEU A 8 3.10 -4.23 19.59
C LEU A 8 2.39 -5.58 19.53
N LEU A 9 1.34 -5.72 20.34
CA LEU A 9 0.42 -6.85 20.29
C LEU A 9 -0.97 -6.31 19.93
N GLN A 10 -1.59 -6.90 18.92
CA GLN A 10 -2.92 -6.50 18.49
C GLN A 10 -3.80 -7.73 18.27
N TYR A 11 -5.01 -7.66 18.78
CA TYR A 11 -6.09 -8.58 18.46
C TYR A 11 -7.29 -7.78 17.97
N TYR A 12 -7.86 -8.20 16.86
CA TYR A 12 -9.07 -7.66 16.27
C TYR A 12 -10.02 -8.82 15.96
N ASP A 13 -11.29 -8.65 16.28
CA ASP A 13 -12.38 -9.55 15.91
C ASP A 13 -13.60 -8.67 15.59
N GLY A 14 -14.18 -8.84 14.43
CA GLY A 14 -15.30 -8.03 13.99
C GLY A 14 -16.13 -8.73 12.93
N GLU A 15 -17.40 -8.43 12.92
CA GLU A 15 -18.35 -8.88 11.90
C GLU A 15 -19.30 -7.75 11.50
N ALA A 16 -19.85 -7.83 10.30
CA ALA A 16 -20.82 -6.90 9.78
C ALA A 16 -21.75 -7.59 8.78
N ASP A 17 -23.03 -7.29 8.88
CA ASP A 17 -23.98 -7.63 7.83
C ASP A 17 -23.82 -6.65 6.64
N MET A 18 -23.94 -7.18 5.43
CA MET A 18 -23.75 -6.40 4.20
C MET A 18 -25.09 -6.30 3.46
N PRO A 19 -25.78 -5.16 3.51
CA PRO A 19 -27.14 -5.04 2.97
C PRO A 19 -27.23 -5.16 1.44
N GLY A 20 -26.09 -5.13 0.73
CA GLY A 20 -26.03 -5.11 -0.72
C GLY A 20 -26.23 -3.70 -1.31
N GLY A 21 -26.12 -3.61 -2.63
CA GLY A 21 -26.42 -2.38 -3.36
C GLY A 21 -27.90 -2.24 -3.61
N LEU A 22 -28.45 -1.06 -3.38
CA LEU A 22 -29.84 -0.72 -3.69
C LEU A 22 -29.93 -0.13 -5.10
N SER A 23 -30.97 -0.52 -5.86
CA SER A 23 -31.38 0.25 -7.03
C SER A 23 -31.91 1.63 -6.60
N ARG A 24 -32.03 2.58 -7.55
CA ARG A 24 -32.61 3.89 -7.24
C ARG A 24 -34.02 3.76 -6.68
N ALA A 25 -34.83 2.88 -7.24
CA ALA A 25 -36.20 2.65 -6.80
C ALA A 25 -36.26 2.05 -5.37
N ASP A 26 -35.39 1.08 -5.07
CA ASP A 26 -35.32 0.48 -3.74
C ASP A 26 -34.84 1.50 -2.69
N TYR A 27 -33.86 2.33 -3.05
CA TYR A 27 -33.37 3.39 -2.18
C TYR A 27 -34.43 4.45 -1.88
N ASP A 28 -35.23 4.84 -2.88
CA ASP A 28 -36.31 5.83 -2.70
C ASP A 28 -37.48 5.24 -1.89
N ALA A 29 -37.71 3.92 -1.98
CA ALA A 29 -38.75 3.23 -1.21
C ALA A 29 -38.33 3.06 0.26
N ASP A 30 -37.16 2.51 0.52
CA ASP A 30 -36.54 2.37 1.84
C ASP A 30 -35.03 2.23 1.73
N ARG A 31 -34.31 3.30 2.08
CA ARG A 31 -32.83 3.31 2.04
C ARG A 31 -32.16 2.41 3.09
N TRP A 32 -32.90 1.88 4.04
CA TRP A 32 -32.39 1.02 5.12
C TRP A 32 -32.66 -0.47 4.87
N GLN A 33 -33.35 -0.81 3.77
CA GLN A 33 -33.64 -2.20 3.44
C GLN A 33 -32.37 -2.95 3.00
N SER A 34 -32.38 -4.28 3.17
CA SER A 34 -31.36 -5.20 2.66
C SER A 34 -31.91 -5.95 1.47
N THR A 35 -31.16 -5.95 0.36
CA THR A 35 -31.42 -6.83 -0.79
C THR A 35 -30.58 -8.11 -0.75
N ARG A 36 -29.77 -8.28 0.30
CA ARG A 36 -28.82 -9.39 0.50
C ARG A 36 -28.90 -9.94 1.92
N PRO A 37 -29.98 -10.64 2.28
CA PRO A 37 -30.23 -11.08 3.66
C PRO A 37 -29.22 -12.08 4.20
N TYR A 38 -28.44 -12.72 3.33
CA TYR A 38 -27.42 -13.71 3.72
C TYR A 38 -26.01 -13.12 3.75
N ASP A 39 -25.82 -11.92 3.19
CA ASP A 39 -24.48 -11.35 3.07
C ASP A 39 -23.99 -10.87 4.44
N ARG A 40 -22.91 -11.49 4.90
CA ARG A 40 -22.25 -11.20 6.16
C ARG A 40 -20.74 -11.36 6.00
N PHE A 41 -19.99 -10.47 6.57
CA PHE A 41 -18.53 -10.51 6.61
C PHE A 41 -18.04 -10.60 8.05
N TRP A 42 -17.00 -11.38 8.30
CA TRP A 42 -16.27 -11.36 9.57
C TRP A 42 -14.77 -11.48 9.33
N GLY A 43 -14.02 -10.88 10.23
CA GLY A 43 -12.57 -10.87 10.19
C GLY A 43 -11.96 -10.94 11.58
N ARG A 44 -10.87 -11.67 11.68
CA ARG A 44 -10.06 -11.79 12.89
C ARG A 44 -8.61 -11.57 12.55
N ARG A 45 -7.91 -10.72 13.31
CA ARG A 45 -6.49 -10.46 13.13
C ARG A 45 -5.75 -10.60 14.44
N LYS A 46 -4.63 -11.30 14.39
CA LYS A 46 -3.62 -11.36 15.46
C LYS A 46 -2.32 -10.81 14.89
N LEU A 47 -1.71 -9.86 15.60
CA LEU A 47 -0.43 -9.28 15.22
C LEU A 47 0.48 -9.26 16.45
N ALA A 48 1.73 -9.64 16.25
CA ALA A 48 2.82 -9.44 17.18
C ALA A 48 4.01 -8.84 16.44
N SER A 49 4.61 -7.81 17.02
CA SER A 49 5.83 -7.17 16.51
C SER A 49 6.77 -6.89 17.67
N LEU A 50 8.06 -7.14 17.48
CA LEU A 50 9.12 -6.85 18.42
C LEU A 50 10.24 -6.14 17.70
N GLY A 51 10.63 -4.98 18.22
CA GLY A 51 11.75 -4.19 17.75
C GLY A 51 12.79 -4.02 18.84
N TYR A 52 14.04 -4.00 18.42
CA TYR A 52 15.18 -3.72 19.25
C TYR A 52 16.13 -2.74 18.54
N GLN A 53 16.54 -1.71 19.27
CA GLN A 53 17.55 -0.75 18.83
C GLN A 53 18.73 -0.82 19.80
N PHE A 54 19.92 -0.87 19.25
CA PHE A 54 21.18 -0.74 19.94
C PHE A 54 21.96 0.45 19.38
N GLN A 55 22.22 1.45 20.23
CA GLN A 55 22.95 2.66 19.87
C GLN A 55 23.99 2.94 20.94
N PRO A 56 25.20 2.33 20.82
CA PRO A 56 26.26 2.45 21.84
C PRO A 56 26.82 3.86 21.93
N ASP A 57 26.78 4.62 20.85
CA ASP A 57 27.27 5.97 20.72
C ASP A 57 26.46 6.79 19.68
N SER A 58 26.90 8.00 19.38
CA SER A 58 26.25 8.87 18.39
C SER A 58 26.54 8.50 16.94
N GLN A 59 27.47 7.57 16.70
CA GLN A 59 27.92 7.21 15.35
C GLN A 59 27.33 5.89 14.86
N HIS A 60 27.02 4.97 15.79
CA HIS A 60 26.61 3.61 15.45
C HIS A 60 25.19 3.33 15.92
N LYS A 61 24.35 2.84 15.01
CA LYS A 61 22.97 2.47 15.32
C LYS A 61 22.61 1.17 14.62
N PHE A 62 22.17 0.20 15.40
CA PHE A 62 21.60 -1.05 14.90
C PHE A 62 20.14 -1.15 15.29
N ASN A 63 19.28 -1.48 14.32
CA ASN A 63 17.88 -1.74 14.54
C ASN A 63 17.53 -3.12 13.96
N ILE A 64 16.68 -3.84 14.64
CA ILE A 64 16.08 -5.06 14.13
C ILE A 64 14.61 -5.10 14.52
N GLN A 65 13.74 -5.42 13.57
CA GLN A 65 12.32 -5.60 13.81
C GLN A 65 11.88 -6.95 13.27
N GLY A 66 11.17 -7.72 14.10
CA GLY A 66 10.46 -8.93 13.67
C GLY A 66 8.96 -8.76 13.83
N PHE A 67 8.17 -9.37 12.95
CA PHE A 67 6.72 -9.32 13.02
C PHE A 67 6.06 -10.61 12.54
N TYR A 68 4.90 -10.85 13.09
CA TYR A 68 4.01 -11.94 12.69
C TYR A 68 2.57 -11.46 12.69
N THR A 69 1.84 -11.77 11.63
CA THR A 69 0.41 -11.50 11.52
C THR A 69 -0.32 -12.74 11.03
N GLN A 70 -1.44 -13.06 11.67
CA GLN A 70 -2.41 -14.01 11.15
C GLN A 70 -3.75 -13.29 10.98
N THR A 71 -4.31 -13.34 9.77
CA THR A 71 -5.61 -12.75 9.46
C THR A 71 -6.54 -13.82 8.92
N LEU A 72 -7.67 -14.04 9.60
CA LEU A 72 -8.81 -14.75 9.05
C LEU A 72 -9.78 -13.71 8.48
N ARG A 73 -10.20 -13.93 7.26
CA ARG A 73 -11.26 -13.19 6.59
C ARG A 73 -12.24 -14.18 5.98
N SER A 74 -13.53 -14.00 6.25
CA SER A 74 -14.55 -14.88 5.72
C SER A 74 -15.87 -14.12 5.56
N GLY A 75 -16.81 -14.71 4.83
CA GLY A 75 -18.14 -14.13 4.67
C GLY A 75 -19.06 -15.04 3.90
N TYR A 76 -20.35 -14.80 4.11
CA TYR A 76 -21.39 -15.28 3.22
C TYR A 76 -21.68 -14.21 2.18
N LEU A 77 -21.76 -14.65 0.92
CA LEU A 77 -22.12 -13.78 -0.21
C LEU A 77 -23.13 -14.48 -1.10
N GLU A 78 -24.23 -13.81 -1.34
CA GLU A 78 -25.24 -14.25 -2.31
C GLU A 78 -24.85 -13.78 -3.71
N GLN A 79 -24.64 -14.73 -4.62
CA GLN A 79 -24.27 -14.51 -6.02
C GLN A 79 -25.22 -15.27 -6.95
N GLY A 80 -26.21 -14.56 -7.45
CA GLY A 80 -27.24 -15.17 -8.30
C GLY A 80 -28.03 -16.25 -7.57
N LYS A 81 -27.90 -17.51 -8.01
CA LYS A 81 -28.60 -18.66 -7.42
C LYS A 81 -27.79 -19.39 -6.35
N ARG A 82 -26.68 -18.82 -5.89
CA ARG A 82 -25.79 -19.45 -4.90
C ARG A 82 -25.54 -18.54 -3.72
N ILE A 83 -25.42 -19.13 -2.54
CA ILE A 83 -24.80 -18.52 -1.37
C ILE A 83 -23.42 -19.15 -1.24
N THR A 84 -22.39 -18.35 -1.10
CA THR A 84 -21.00 -18.79 -0.93
C THR A 84 -20.50 -18.49 0.46
N LEU A 85 -19.66 -19.38 1.01
CA LEU A 85 -18.84 -19.16 2.20
C LEU A 85 -17.38 -19.16 1.77
N SER A 86 -16.67 -18.06 2.00
CA SER A 86 -15.31 -17.87 1.47
C SER A 86 -14.27 -17.62 2.57
N PRO A 87 -13.89 -18.65 3.36
CA PRO A 87 -12.82 -18.50 4.36
C PRO A 87 -11.46 -18.32 3.66
N ARG A 88 -10.70 -17.33 4.14
CA ARG A 88 -9.34 -17.02 3.72
C ARG A 88 -8.49 -16.78 4.95
N ILE A 89 -7.39 -17.51 5.06
CA ILE A 89 -6.44 -17.33 6.14
C ILE A 89 -5.13 -16.86 5.55
N TYR A 90 -4.60 -15.77 6.09
CA TYR A 90 -3.34 -15.14 5.69
C TYR A 90 -2.35 -15.22 6.84
N TRP A 91 -1.13 -15.57 6.54
CA TRP A 91 0.00 -15.50 7.47
C TRP A 91 1.08 -14.63 6.85
N VAL A 92 1.56 -13.67 7.60
CA VAL A 92 2.67 -12.80 7.20
C VAL A 92 3.67 -12.78 8.33
N ARG A 93 4.93 -13.00 8.01
CA ARG A 93 6.05 -12.92 8.95
C ARG A 93 7.26 -12.29 8.28
N GLY A 94 8.03 -11.57 9.04
CA GLY A 94 9.22 -10.95 8.50
C GLY A 94 10.19 -10.50 9.56
N ILE A 95 11.39 -10.17 9.10
CA ILE A 95 12.48 -9.62 9.90
C ILE A 95 13.19 -8.56 9.07
N GLU A 96 13.59 -7.46 9.73
CA GLU A 96 14.23 -6.33 9.07
C GLU A 96 15.36 -5.77 9.96
N PRO A 97 16.61 -6.26 9.82
CA PRO A 97 17.79 -5.65 10.40
C PRO A 97 18.25 -4.46 9.55
N ARG A 98 18.69 -3.38 10.22
CA ARG A 98 19.35 -2.22 9.64
C ARG A 98 20.49 -1.76 10.54
N TYR A 99 21.63 -1.48 9.94
CA TYR A 99 22.76 -0.81 10.59
C TYR A 99 22.99 0.54 9.92
N SER A 100 23.25 1.58 10.70
CA SER A 100 23.71 2.86 10.18
C SER A 100 24.92 3.36 10.96
N GLN A 101 25.79 4.07 10.24
CA GLN A 101 27.01 4.66 10.76
C GLN A 101 27.13 6.11 10.29
N SER A 102 27.35 7.02 11.25
CA SER A 102 27.57 8.44 11.00
C SER A 102 29.05 8.78 11.10
N PHE A 103 29.55 9.60 10.16
CA PHE A 103 30.94 10.05 10.11
C PHE A 103 31.07 11.34 9.30
N MET A 104 32.25 11.99 9.37
CA MET A 104 32.54 13.21 8.61
C MET A 104 33.53 12.92 7.48
N ILE A 105 33.28 13.50 6.30
CA ILE A 105 34.25 13.57 5.19
C ILE A 105 34.43 15.06 4.84
N GLY A 106 35.52 15.66 5.29
CA GLY A 106 35.72 17.09 5.14
C GLY A 106 34.57 17.89 5.78
N PRO A 107 33.86 18.75 5.03
CA PRO A 107 32.76 19.56 5.56
C PRO A 107 31.40 18.82 5.56
N SER A 108 31.33 17.62 5.01
CA SER A 108 30.06 16.87 4.92
C SER A 108 29.90 15.86 6.04
N ALA A 109 28.70 15.82 6.63
CA ALA A 109 28.29 14.77 7.53
C ALA A 109 27.57 13.66 6.73
N HIS A 110 27.94 12.42 6.98
CA HIS A 110 27.41 11.24 6.32
C HIS A 110 26.70 10.34 7.33
N GLU A 111 25.56 9.78 6.97
CA GLU A 111 24.94 8.67 7.66
C GLU A 111 24.66 7.56 6.64
N VAL A 112 25.58 6.58 6.57
CA VAL A 112 25.44 5.43 5.68
C VAL A 112 24.59 4.38 6.37
N GLY A 113 23.52 3.94 5.71
CA GLY A 113 22.63 2.89 6.18
C GLY A 113 22.67 1.67 5.25
N VAL A 114 22.78 0.48 5.82
CA VAL A 114 22.63 -0.80 5.11
C VAL A 114 21.59 -1.64 5.82
N GLY A 115 20.70 -2.25 5.06
CA GLY A 115 19.65 -3.07 5.63
C GLY A 115 19.25 -4.23 4.74
N TYR A 116 18.52 -5.14 5.37
CA TYR A 116 17.93 -6.30 4.73
C TYR A 116 16.52 -6.48 5.25
N ARG A 117 15.62 -6.90 4.40
CA ARG A 117 14.26 -7.25 4.78
C ARG A 117 13.90 -8.61 4.20
N TYR A 118 13.40 -9.49 5.04
CA TYR A 118 12.79 -10.75 4.66
C TYR A 118 11.31 -10.72 5.00
N VAL A 119 10.46 -11.09 4.05
CA VAL A 119 9.02 -11.25 4.25
C VAL A 119 8.57 -12.55 3.63
N ASN A 120 7.83 -13.34 4.39
CA ASN A 120 7.16 -14.54 3.91
C ASN A 120 5.65 -14.39 4.15
N GLU A 121 4.89 -14.46 3.09
CA GLU A 121 3.44 -14.42 3.09
C GLU A 121 2.88 -15.73 2.58
N SER A 122 1.81 -16.22 3.18
CA SER A 122 1.07 -17.36 2.68
C SER A 122 -0.41 -17.22 2.93
N THR A 123 -1.21 -17.84 2.08
CA THR A 123 -2.67 -17.84 2.22
C THR A 123 -3.24 -19.20 1.85
N HIS A 124 -4.35 -19.53 2.48
CA HIS A 124 -5.22 -20.61 2.08
C HIS A 124 -6.63 -20.07 1.89
N GLU A 125 -7.14 -20.17 0.68
CA GLU A 125 -8.47 -19.72 0.28
C GLU A 125 -9.35 -20.91 -0.09
N MET A 126 -10.53 -20.98 0.53
CA MET A 126 -11.55 -21.93 0.15
C MET A 126 -12.85 -21.20 -0.21
N ARG A 127 -13.71 -21.82 -1.02
CA ARG A 127 -15.05 -21.32 -1.28
C ARG A 127 -16.02 -22.49 -1.37
N TYR A 128 -16.90 -22.55 -0.37
CA TYR A 128 -18.02 -23.48 -0.31
C TYR A 128 -19.28 -22.81 -0.84
N TYR A 129 -20.26 -23.61 -1.28
CA TYR A 129 -21.52 -23.06 -1.78
C TYR A 129 -22.73 -23.96 -1.51
N THR A 130 -23.90 -23.31 -1.47
CA THR A 130 -25.21 -23.94 -1.49
C THR A 130 -26.11 -23.22 -2.50
N ALA A 131 -27.21 -23.85 -2.92
CA ALA A 131 -28.21 -23.18 -3.73
C ALA A 131 -29.03 -22.19 -2.86
N THR A 132 -29.32 -21.01 -3.35
CA THR A 132 -30.18 -20.03 -2.65
C THR A 132 -31.57 -20.63 -2.37
N SER A 133 -32.10 -21.45 -3.29
CA SER A 133 -33.37 -22.12 -3.14
C SER A 133 -33.42 -23.16 -2.00
N SER A 134 -32.28 -23.61 -1.48
CA SER A 134 -32.23 -24.52 -0.35
C SER A 134 -32.56 -23.87 1.00
N GLY A 135 -32.46 -22.54 1.11
CA GLY A 135 -32.57 -21.81 2.36
C GLY A 135 -31.48 -22.12 3.38
N GLN A 136 -30.41 -22.82 2.97
CA GLN A 136 -29.33 -23.27 3.86
C GLN A 136 -28.04 -22.51 3.57
N LEU A 137 -27.38 -22.05 4.62
CA LEU A 137 -26.07 -21.46 4.53
C LEU A 137 -25.00 -22.54 4.30
N PRO A 138 -24.01 -22.30 3.43
CA PRO A 138 -22.91 -23.24 3.23
C PRO A 138 -22.04 -23.36 4.48
N SER A 139 -21.44 -24.53 4.65
CA SER A 139 -20.53 -24.88 5.75
C SER A 139 -19.26 -25.55 5.20
N GLY A 140 -18.31 -25.89 6.06
CA GLY A 140 -17.10 -26.62 5.68
C GLY A 140 -17.35 -28.04 5.13
N SER A 141 -18.56 -28.59 5.26
CA SER A 141 -18.99 -29.86 4.66
C SER A 141 -19.78 -29.70 3.36
N SER A 142 -20.05 -28.46 2.94
CA SER A 142 -20.73 -28.17 1.67
C SER A 142 -19.81 -28.42 0.47
N PRO A 143 -20.36 -28.62 -0.75
CA PRO A 143 -19.57 -28.60 -1.97
C PRO A 143 -18.73 -27.33 -2.07
N TYR A 144 -17.54 -27.45 -2.64
CA TYR A 144 -16.62 -26.35 -2.81
C TYR A 144 -16.09 -26.26 -4.25
N ASP A 145 -15.77 -25.06 -4.70
CA ASP A 145 -15.25 -24.75 -6.04
C ASP A 145 -13.97 -23.92 -6.03
N ARG A 146 -13.42 -23.67 -4.84
CA ARG A 146 -12.08 -23.09 -4.65
C ARG A 146 -11.38 -23.79 -3.49
N ASP A 147 -10.16 -24.22 -3.75
CA ASP A 147 -9.15 -24.62 -2.77
C ASP A 147 -7.79 -24.21 -3.34
N THR A 148 -7.30 -23.08 -2.86
CA THR A 148 -6.08 -22.46 -3.40
C THR A 148 -5.13 -22.10 -2.26
N ARG A 149 -3.89 -22.53 -2.37
CA ARG A 149 -2.78 -22.13 -1.48
C ARG A 149 -1.80 -21.34 -2.27
N SER A 150 -1.49 -20.16 -1.79
CA SER A 150 -0.57 -19.25 -2.46
C SER A 150 0.37 -18.62 -1.45
N GLY A 151 1.50 -18.13 -1.90
CA GLY A 151 2.43 -17.42 -1.04
C GLY A 151 3.48 -16.65 -1.83
N THR A 152 4.21 -15.83 -1.07
CA THR A 152 5.31 -15.01 -1.57
C THR A 152 6.45 -15.06 -0.56
N GLU A 153 7.65 -15.24 -1.06
CA GLU A 153 8.89 -15.05 -0.33
C GLU A 153 9.65 -13.88 -0.96
N ALA A 154 9.98 -12.88 -0.15
CA ALA A 154 10.58 -11.64 -0.60
C ALA A 154 11.84 -11.33 0.21
N HIS A 155 12.92 -11.05 -0.51
CA HIS A 155 14.20 -10.61 0.01
C HIS A 155 14.52 -9.23 -0.55
N ALA A 156 14.86 -8.29 0.32
CA ALA A 156 15.27 -6.97 -0.11
C ALA A 156 16.56 -6.55 0.61
N TRP A 157 17.52 -6.05 -0.16
CA TRP A 157 18.75 -5.44 0.33
C TRP A 157 18.73 -3.96 -0.03
N TYR A 158 19.12 -3.10 0.88
CA TYR A 158 19.17 -1.68 0.60
C TYR A 158 20.36 -0.99 1.24
N LEU A 159 20.82 0.04 0.57
CA LEU A 159 21.92 0.91 0.95
C LEU A 159 21.51 2.35 0.67
N ASP A 160 21.76 3.24 1.59
CA ASP A 160 21.58 4.69 1.43
C ASP A 160 22.71 5.44 2.15
N ASP A 161 22.96 6.69 1.73
CA ASP A 161 23.86 7.61 2.39
C ASP A 161 23.18 8.99 2.49
N LYS A 162 22.84 9.40 3.70
CA LYS A 162 22.37 10.76 3.95
C LYS A 162 23.56 11.68 4.14
N ILE A 163 23.74 12.61 3.20
CA ILE A 163 24.86 13.53 3.12
C ILE A 163 24.37 14.94 3.45
N ASP A 164 24.79 15.50 4.57
CA ASP A 164 24.52 16.88 4.95
C ASP A 164 25.75 17.74 4.65
N ILE A 165 25.61 18.75 3.77
CA ILE A 165 26.68 19.68 3.40
C ILE A 165 26.12 21.10 3.19
N GLY A 166 26.51 22.04 4.06
CA GLY A 166 25.94 23.39 4.06
C GLY A 166 24.42 23.34 4.24
N ASN A 167 23.68 23.93 3.31
CA ASN A 167 22.22 23.94 3.31
C ASN A 167 21.60 22.75 2.55
N TRP A 168 22.40 21.78 2.10
CA TRP A 168 21.93 20.64 1.34
C TRP A 168 21.91 19.36 2.17
N THR A 169 20.84 18.59 2.05
CA THR A 169 20.79 17.18 2.43
C THR A 169 20.52 16.37 1.16
N ILE A 170 21.46 15.48 0.79
CA ILE A 170 21.39 14.65 -0.41
C ILE A 170 21.40 13.18 0.04
N THR A 171 20.40 12.42 -0.39
CA THR A 171 20.31 11.00 0.00
C THR A 171 20.18 10.13 -1.24
N PRO A 172 21.28 9.66 -1.85
CA PRO A 172 21.27 8.60 -2.82
C PRO A 172 20.95 7.27 -2.10
N GLY A 173 20.18 6.42 -2.77
CA GLY A 173 19.82 5.10 -2.26
C GLY A 173 19.62 4.08 -3.38
N MET A 174 19.83 2.81 -3.04
CA MET A 174 19.56 1.68 -3.90
C MET A 174 18.91 0.58 -3.09
N ARG A 175 17.82 0.02 -3.62
CA ARG A 175 17.17 -1.17 -3.10
C ARG A 175 17.15 -2.24 -4.18
N PHE A 176 17.47 -3.46 -3.83
CA PHE A 176 17.36 -4.61 -4.70
C PHE A 176 16.37 -5.59 -4.09
N GLU A 177 15.37 -5.98 -4.86
CA GLU A 177 14.34 -6.94 -4.45
C GLU A 177 14.46 -8.24 -5.26
N HIS A 178 14.33 -9.36 -4.55
CA HIS A 178 14.13 -10.68 -5.12
C HIS A 178 12.88 -11.28 -4.53
N ILE A 179 11.91 -11.61 -5.38
CA ILE A 179 10.59 -12.09 -4.94
C ILE A 179 10.24 -13.35 -5.71
N GLU A 180 9.85 -14.37 -4.97
CA GLU A 180 9.29 -15.61 -5.49
C GLU A 180 7.85 -15.77 -5.01
N SER A 181 6.93 -16.04 -5.91
CA SER A 181 5.51 -16.22 -5.58
C SER A 181 4.96 -17.45 -6.27
N TYR A 182 4.09 -18.17 -5.56
CA TYR A 182 3.47 -19.39 -6.08
C TYR A 182 1.96 -19.43 -5.84
N GLN A 183 1.28 -20.23 -6.65
CA GLN A 183 -0.12 -20.59 -6.46
C GLN A 183 -0.35 -22.06 -6.77
N ASN A 184 -0.86 -22.78 -5.77
CA ASN A 184 -1.36 -24.15 -5.92
C ASN A 184 -2.90 -24.14 -5.96
N ASN A 185 -3.49 -24.70 -7.00
CA ASN A 185 -4.93 -24.86 -7.12
C ASN A 185 -5.29 -26.34 -7.05
N ALA A 186 -5.80 -26.79 -5.90
CA ALA A 186 -6.12 -28.19 -5.66
C ALA A 186 -7.28 -28.71 -6.54
N ILE A 187 -8.21 -27.82 -6.92
CA ILE A 187 -9.34 -28.19 -7.80
C ILE A 187 -8.86 -28.51 -9.22
N LYS A 188 -7.94 -27.67 -9.73
CA LYS A 188 -7.41 -27.83 -11.09
C LYS A 188 -6.17 -28.72 -11.16
N GLY A 189 -5.56 -29.06 -10.02
CA GLY A 189 -4.28 -29.77 -9.96
C GLY A 189 -3.11 -28.98 -10.57
N THR A 190 -3.16 -27.64 -10.52
CA THR A 190 -2.11 -26.79 -11.10
C THR A 190 -1.22 -26.20 -10.03
N HIS A 191 0.07 -26.01 -10.40
CA HIS A 191 1.08 -25.30 -9.63
C HIS A 191 1.76 -24.29 -10.55
N GLU A 192 1.71 -23.04 -10.17
CA GLU A 192 2.27 -21.92 -10.93
C GLU A 192 3.22 -21.13 -10.04
N GLU A 193 4.38 -20.75 -10.60
CA GLU A 193 5.38 -19.96 -9.92
C GLU A 193 5.81 -18.78 -10.79
N VAL A 194 6.16 -17.66 -10.14
CA VAL A 194 6.73 -16.47 -10.78
C VAL A 194 7.84 -15.92 -9.90
N SER A 195 8.92 -15.42 -10.51
CA SER A 195 10.04 -14.82 -9.82
C SER A 195 10.37 -13.45 -10.42
N TYR A 196 10.74 -12.51 -9.56
CA TYR A 196 11.05 -11.14 -9.93
C TYR A 196 12.34 -10.68 -9.31
N ASN A 197 13.10 -9.89 -10.09
CA ASN A 197 14.26 -9.14 -9.61
C ASN A 197 14.08 -7.67 -9.99
N ALA A 198 14.20 -6.78 -9.02
CA ALA A 198 13.99 -5.36 -9.24
C ALA A 198 15.08 -4.51 -8.57
N PRO A 199 15.98 -3.87 -9.34
CA PRO A 199 16.80 -2.79 -8.84
C PRO A 199 15.97 -1.50 -8.79
N LEU A 200 15.93 -0.85 -7.62
CA LEU A 200 15.10 0.32 -7.32
C LEU A 200 16.00 1.46 -6.84
N PRO A 201 16.58 2.26 -7.75
CA PRO A 201 17.36 3.42 -7.37
C PRO A 201 16.46 4.56 -6.90
N ALA A 202 16.95 5.30 -5.89
CA ALA A 202 16.33 6.49 -5.36
C ALA A 202 17.34 7.61 -5.16
N LEU A 203 16.89 8.85 -5.28
CA LEU A 203 17.64 10.04 -4.92
C LEU A 203 16.69 11.04 -4.30
N ASN A 204 17.00 11.49 -3.09
CA ASN A 204 16.32 12.60 -2.45
C ASN A 204 17.32 13.77 -2.30
N VAL A 205 16.87 14.99 -2.59
CA VAL A 205 17.63 16.22 -2.41
C VAL A 205 16.75 17.21 -1.68
N LEU A 206 17.23 17.69 -0.55
CA LEU A 206 16.58 18.71 0.26
C LEU A 206 17.51 19.93 0.33
N TYR A 207 16.96 21.12 0.15
CA TYR A 207 17.65 22.39 0.32
C TYR A 207 16.97 23.22 1.40
N HIS A 208 17.68 23.52 2.48
CA HIS A 208 17.22 24.36 3.57
C HIS A 208 17.38 25.84 3.16
N LEU A 209 16.28 26.45 2.67
CA LEU A 209 16.30 27.86 2.25
C LEU A 209 16.42 28.80 3.46
N THR A 210 15.64 28.47 4.50
CA THR A 210 15.69 29.07 5.84
C THR A 210 15.41 27.99 6.88
N ASP A 211 15.43 28.33 8.17
CA ASP A 211 15.06 27.39 9.25
C ASP A 211 13.61 26.87 9.11
N SER A 212 12.74 27.69 8.51
CA SER A 212 11.31 27.36 8.35
C SER A 212 10.94 26.95 6.92
N TRP A 213 11.82 27.07 5.93
CA TRP A 213 11.47 26.87 4.53
C TRP A 213 12.44 25.93 3.83
N ASN A 214 11.91 24.85 3.29
CA ASN A 214 12.66 23.83 2.56
C ASN A 214 12.13 23.66 1.14
N LEU A 215 13.06 23.40 0.22
CA LEU A 215 12.78 22.92 -1.14
C LEU A 215 13.24 21.48 -1.24
N TYR A 216 12.48 20.63 -1.93
CA TYR A 216 12.90 19.25 -2.13
C TYR A 216 12.66 18.78 -3.56
N ALA A 217 13.49 17.84 -3.98
CA ALA A 217 13.30 17.07 -5.20
C ALA A 217 13.62 15.60 -4.92
N ASN A 218 12.79 14.71 -5.41
CA ASN A 218 13.05 13.28 -5.28
C ASN A 218 12.76 12.52 -6.58
N THR A 219 13.40 11.38 -6.71
CA THR A 219 13.10 10.41 -7.75
C THR A 219 13.36 9.01 -7.24
N GLU A 220 12.43 8.11 -7.50
CA GLU A 220 12.52 6.72 -7.07
C GLU A 220 11.96 5.75 -8.10
N GLY A 221 12.52 4.55 -8.12
CA GLY A 221 11.96 3.40 -8.79
C GLY A 221 11.09 2.60 -7.82
N SER A 222 9.92 2.17 -8.26
CA SER A 222 9.07 1.23 -7.54
C SER A 222 8.54 0.15 -8.47
N PHE A 223 8.07 -0.96 -7.90
CA PHE A 223 7.46 -2.02 -8.68
C PHE A 223 6.35 -2.70 -7.90
N GLY A 224 5.41 -3.34 -8.63
CA GLY A 224 4.37 -4.16 -8.07
C GLY A 224 4.36 -5.53 -8.76
N THR A 225 4.21 -6.59 -7.99
CA THR A 225 4.09 -7.96 -8.53
C THR A 225 2.64 -8.30 -8.80
N VAL A 226 2.41 -9.32 -9.65
CA VAL A 226 1.12 -9.97 -9.73
C VAL A 226 0.72 -10.47 -8.34
N GLN A 227 -0.49 -10.16 -7.91
CA GLN A 227 -1.00 -10.68 -6.64
C GLN A 227 -0.98 -12.20 -6.65
N TYR A 228 -0.51 -12.84 -5.58
CA TYR A 228 -0.39 -14.31 -5.51
C TYR A 228 -1.73 -15.04 -5.74
N SER A 229 -2.87 -14.42 -5.43
CA SER A 229 -4.21 -14.96 -5.73
C SER A 229 -4.56 -14.96 -7.23
N GLN A 230 -3.78 -14.27 -8.06
CA GLN A 230 -3.99 -14.09 -9.50
C GLN A 230 -2.91 -14.76 -10.37
N ILE A 231 -1.89 -15.37 -9.78
CA ILE A 231 -0.74 -15.94 -10.49
C ILE A 231 -1.19 -16.91 -11.59
N GLY A 232 -2.06 -17.86 -11.28
CA GLY A 232 -2.53 -18.83 -12.26
C GLY A 232 -3.23 -18.19 -13.48
N LYS A 233 -3.93 -17.08 -13.28
CA LYS A 233 -4.56 -16.32 -14.37
C LYS A 233 -3.55 -15.52 -15.16
N ALA A 234 -2.59 -14.90 -14.48
CA ALA A 234 -1.53 -14.13 -15.09
C ALA A 234 -0.65 -15.02 -15.98
N VAL A 235 -0.28 -16.21 -15.52
CA VAL A 235 0.46 -17.20 -16.30
C VAL A 235 -0.33 -17.64 -17.55
N GLN A 236 -1.62 -17.98 -17.39
CA GLN A 236 -2.48 -18.38 -18.52
C GLN A 236 -2.65 -17.27 -19.55
N SER A 237 -2.67 -15.99 -19.15
CA SER A 237 -2.77 -14.84 -20.05
C SER A 237 -1.42 -14.33 -20.59
N GLY A 238 -0.29 -14.88 -20.11
CA GLY A 238 1.05 -14.42 -20.45
C GLY A 238 1.45 -13.08 -19.83
N ASN A 239 0.67 -12.57 -18.86
CA ASN A 239 0.87 -11.26 -18.22
C ASN A 239 1.50 -11.44 -16.83
N VAL A 240 2.74 -11.90 -16.78
CA VAL A 240 3.49 -12.15 -15.54
C VAL A 240 4.56 -11.10 -15.23
N GLU A 241 4.82 -10.16 -16.14
CA GLU A 241 5.81 -9.10 -15.90
C GLU A 241 5.35 -8.15 -14.79
N PRO A 242 6.25 -7.72 -13.89
CA PRO A 242 5.88 -6.81 -12.81
C PRO A 242 5.51 -5.42 -13.35
N GLU A 243 4.62 -4.73 -12.65
CA GLU A 243 4.46 -3.29 -12.83
C GLU A 243 5.74 -2.60 -12.39
N LYS A 244 6.19 -1.60 -13.16
CA LYS A 244 7.31 -0.75 -12.79
C LYS A 244 6.89 0.70 -12.87
N ALA A 245 7.24 1.47 -11.85
CA ALA A 245 7.00 2.89 -11.86
C ALA A 245 8.29 3.67 -11.62
N ARG A 246 8.38 4.84 -12.24
CA ARG A 246 9.40 5.84 -11.96
C ARG A 246 8.70 7.14 -11.58
N THR A 247 8.98 7.59 -10.37
CA THR A 247 8.45 8.83 -9.79
C THR A 247 9.49 9.91 -9.84
N TRP A 248 9.06 11.14 -10.15
CA TRP A 248 9.79 12.39 -9.93
C TRP A 248 8.87 13.34 -9.18
N GLU A 249 9.40 14.00 -8.21
CA GLU A 249 8.70 14.99 -7.42
C GLU A 249 9.58 16.20 -7.18
N LEU A 250 8.98 17.38 -7.22
CA LEU A 250 9.58 18.66 -6.84
C LEU A 250 8.60 19.40 -5.95
N GLY A 251 9.03 19.83 -4.80
CA GLY A 251 8.12 20.50 -3.89
C GLY A 251 8.80 21.45 -2.92
N THR A 252 7.97 22.05 -2.09
CA THR A 252 8.38 22.98 -1.06
C THR A 252 7.55 22.78 0.20
N ARG A 253 8.18 22.94 1.35
CA ARG A 253 7.56 22.90 2.66
C ARG A 253 7.97 24.10 3.50
N TYR A 254 6.99 24.78 4.06
CA TYR A 254 7.13 25.87 4.99
C TYR A 254 6.52 25.50 6.34
N ASP A 255 7.23 25.77 7.43
CA ASP A 255 6.75 25.53 8.80
C ASP A 255 7.42 26.54 9.75
N ASP A 256 6.65 27.51 10.26
CA ASP A 256 7.12 28.50 11.25
C ASP A 256 6.46 28.31 12.63
N GLY A 257 5.75 27.18 12.81
CA GLY A 257 5.01 26.85 14.02
C GLY A 257 3.56 27.40 14.02
N ALA A 258 3.27 28.47 13.28
CA ALA A 258 1.93 29.00 13.09
C ALA A 258 1.28 28.48 11.80
N LEU A 259 2.04 28.51 10.72
CA LEU A 259 1.66 28.02 9.40
C LEU A 259 2.53 26.81 9.02
N THR A 260 1.91 25.69 8.75
CA THR A 260 2.51 24.58 8.01
C THR A 260 1.88 24.54 6.63
N ALA A 261 2.69 24.64 5.58
CA ALA A 261 2.23 24.58 4.20
C ALA A 261 3.19 23.74 3.35
N GLU A 262 2.61 22.94 2.45
CA GLU A 262 3.36 22.07 1.54
C GLU A 262 2.73 22.11 0.15
N MET A 263 3.58 22.09 -0.88
CA MET A 263 3.16 21.98 -2.28
C MET A 263 4.15 21.08 -3.01
N GLY A 264 3.66 20.08 -3.71
CA GLY A 264 4.42 19.15 -4.54
C GLY A 264 3.87 19.05 -5.95
N LEU A 265 4.75 19.03 -6.93
CA LEU A 265 4.48 18.64 -8.31
C LEU A 265 5.05 17.26 -8.54
N PHE A 266 4.29 16.38 -9.14
CA PHE A 266 4.75 15.03 -9.39
C PHE A 266 4.51 14.54 -10.82
N LEU A 267 5.37 13.61 -11.24
CA LEU A 267 5.25 12.85 -12.46
C LEU A 267 5.54 11.37 -12.14
N ILE A 268 4.58 10.48 -12.42
CA ILE A 268 4.75 9.03 -12.29
C ILE A 268 4.51 8.40 -13.65
N ASN A 269 5.51 7.66 -14.15
CA ASN A 269 5.38 6.84 -15.34
C ASN A 269 5.32 5.37 -14.93
N PHE A 270 4.21 4.72 -15.23
CA PHE A 270 4.05 3.28 -15.08
C PHE A 270 4.35 2.57 -16.39
N ASN A 271 5.05 1.45 -16.28
CA ASN A 271 5.14 0.43 -17.31
C ASN A 271 4.41 -0.81 -16.84
N ASN A 272 3.62 -1.42 -17.73
CA ASN A 272 2.89 -2.66 -17.47
C ASN A 272 1.93 -2.60 -16.27
N GLN A 273 1.19 -1.49 -16.13
CA GLN A 273 0.19 -1.36 -15.07
C GLN A 273 -0.89 -2.45 -15.20
N TYR A 274 -1.16 -3.16 -14.11
CA TYR A 274 -2.18 -4.20 -14.10
C TYR A 274 -3.58 -3.64 -13.96
N ASP A 275 -4.52 -4.28 -14.66
CA ASP A 275 -5.95 -4.10 -14.48
C ASP A 275 -6.59 -5.46 -14.17
N SER A 276 -7.26 -5.57 -13.05
CA SER A 276 -8.04 -6.75 -12.72
C SER A 276 -9.48 -6.55 -13.18
N ASN A 277 -9.84 -7.19 -14.28
CA ASN A 277 -11.25 -7.23 -14.69
C ASN A 277 -11.99 -8.25 -13.84
N GLN A 278 -12.75 -7.77 -12.85
CA GLN A 278 -13.54 -8.62 -11.96
C GLN A 278 -14.68 -9.35 -12.69
N THR A 279 -15.18 -8.79 -13.80
CA THR A 279 -16.29 -9.39 -14.54
C THR A 279 -15.87 -10.64 -15.31
N ASN A 280 -14.68 -10.60 -15.94
CA ASN A 280 -14.16 -11.70 -16.74
C ASN A 280 -13.14 -12.55 -15.98
N ASP A 281 -12.88 -12.21 -14.72
CA ASP A 281 -11.90 -12.90 -13.87
C ASP A 281 -10.50 -13.02 -14.52
N THR A 282 -10.12 -11.99 -15.29
CA THR A 282 -8.84 -11.92 -16.01
C THR A 282 -7.92 -10.87 -15.40
N VAL A 283 -6.62 -11.12 -15.47
CA VAL A 283 -5.59 -10.13 -15.24
C VAL A 283 -5.10 -9.64 -16.60
N THR A 284 -5.27 -8.35 -16.86
CA THR A 284 -4.80 -7.71 -18.08
C THR A 284 -3.79 -6.63 -17.72
N ALA A 285 -2.72 -6.52 -18.49
CA ALA A 285 -1.85 -5.36 -18.39
C ALA A 285 -2.52 -4.20 -19.15
N ARG A 286 -2.77 -3.09 -18.46
CA ARG A 286 -3.22 -1.83 -19.08
C ARG A 286 -2.09 -1.19 -19.91
N GLY A 287 -0.86 -1.67 -19.71
CA GLY A 287 0.33 -1.16 -20.35
C GLY A 287 0.86 0.09 -19.67
N LYS A 288 1.29 1.06 -20.48
CA LYS A 288 1.90 2.30 -19.99
C LYS A 288 0.85 3.32 -19.57
N THR A 289 1.04 3.91 -18.40
CA THR A 289 0.24 5.06 -17.96
C THR A 289 1.16 6.17 -17.43
N ARG A 290 0.66 7.40 -17.44
CA ARG A 290 1.34 8.57 -16.89
C ARG A 290 0.40 9.33 -15.97
N HIS A 291 0.88 9.61 -14.77
CA HIS A 291 0.18 10.42 -13.79
C HIS A 291 1.00 11.67 -13.54
N THR A 292 0.41 12.83 -13.75
CA THR A 292 1.01 14.13 -13.43
C THR A 292 0.07 14.91 -12.54
N GLY A 293 0.59 15.65 -11.60
CA GLY A 293 -0.28 16.38 -10.72
C GLY A 293 0.43 17.39 -9.84
N LEU A 294 -0.42 18.07 -9.09
CA LEU A 294 -0.09 19.01 -8.03
C LEU A 294 -0.82 18.56 -6.78
N GLU A 295 -0.10 18.49 -5.67
CA GLU A 295 -0.68 18.34 -4.33
C GLU A 295 -0.29 19.52 -3.48
N THR A 296 -1.22 20.05 -2.70
CA THR A 296 -0.96 21.13 -1.76
C THR A 296 -1.79 20.96 -0.50
N GLN A 297 -1.21 21.32 0.62
CA GLN A 297 -1.88 21.36 1.91
C GLN A 297 -1.37 22.52 2.73
N ALA A 298 -2.24 23.07 3.56
CA ALA A 298 -1.90 24.09 4.54
C ALA A 298 -2.70 23.92 5.83
N ARG A 299 -2.08 24.19 6.95
CA ARG A 299 -2.68 24.26 8.28
C ARG A 299 -2.20 25.54 8.96
N TYR A 300 -3.14 26.29 9.52
CA TYR A 300 -2.85 27.50 10.26
C TYR A 300 -3.43 27.45 11.66
N ASP A 301 -2.60 27.74 12.67
CA ASP A 301 -3.00 27.83 14.07
C ASP A 301 -3.52 29.24 14.37
N LEU A 302 -4.83 29.35 14.63
CA LEU A 302 -5.49 30.61 14.91
C LEU A 302 -5.15 31.16 16.32
N GLY A 303 -4.65 30.33 17.24
CA GLY A 303 -4.15 30.76 18.55
C GLY A 303 -3.02 31.77 18.45
N THR A 304 -2.24 31.75 17.38
CA THR A 304 -1.20 32.73 17.10
C THR A 304 -1.74 34.13 16.81
N LEU A 305 -3.02 34.27 16.41
CA LEU A 305 -3.67 35.55 16.16
C LEU A 305 -4.31 36.11 17.42
N THR A 306 -4.88 35.26 18.27
CA THR A 306 -5.55 35.66 19.50
C THR A 306 -5.67 34.49 20.49
N PRO A 307 -5.42 34.72 21.79
CA PRO A 307 -5.55 33.68 22.81
C PRO A 307 -6.98 33.08 22.90
N THR A 308 -7.99 33.81 22.43
CA THR A 308 -9.38 33.30 22.40
C THR A 308 -9.55 32.10 21.47
N LEU A 309 -8.66 31.94 20.49
CA LEU A 309 -8.66 30.85 19.52
C LEU A 309 -7.54 29.85 19.78
N ASP A 310 -6.98 29.81 20.98
CA ASP A 310 -6.06 28.76 21.40
C ASP A 310 -6.68 27.39 21.13
N ASN A 311 -5.90 26.47 20.56
CA ASN A 311 -6.29 25.13 20.11
C ASN A 311 -7.22 25.09 18.89
N VAL A 312 -7.52 26.21 18.25
CA VAL A 312 -8.27 26.23 16.98
C VAL A 312 -7.32 26.33 15.83
N SER A 313 -7.39 25.38 14.90
CA SER A 313 -6.65 25.44 13.64
C SER A 313 -7.55 25.16 12.44
N VAL A 314 -7.24 25.83 11.33
CA VAL A 314 -7.90 25.58 10.05
C VAL A 314 -6.93 24.87 9.11
N TYR A 315 -7.45 23.94 8.34
CA TYR A 315 -6.64 23.25 7.34
C TYR A 315 -7.37 23.09 6.02
N ALA A 316 -6.60 23.08 4.95
CA ALA A 316 -7.08 22.80 3.61
C ALA A 316 -6.09 21.90 2.88
N SER A 317 -6.60 21.01 2.03
CA SER A 317 -5.79 20.27 1.08
C SER A 317 -6.45 20.26 -0.28
N TYR A 318 -5.62 20.22 -1.33
CA TYR A 318 -6.10 20.12 -2.71
C TYR A 318 -5.13 19.27 -3.52
N ALA A 319 -5.67 18.36 -4.33
CA ALA A 319 -4.92 17.57 -5.29
C ALA A 319 -5.54 17.69 -6.68
N TYR A 320 -4.69 17.94 -7.66
CA TYR A 320 -5.01 17.79 -9.07
C TYR A 320 -4.19 16.65 -9.66
N VAL A 321 -4.86 15.68 -10.30
CA VAL A 321 -4.21 14.50 -10.90
C VAL A 321 -4.72 14.30 -12.32
N ASN A 322 -3.80 14.37 -13.28
CA ASN A 322 -4.08 13.98 -14.67
C ASN A 322 -3.44 12.61 -14.93
N ALA A 323 -4.25 11.56 -14.88
CA ALA A 323 -3.84 10.18 -15.10
C ALA A 323 -4.29 9.72 -16.49
N GLU A 324 -3.34 9.40 -17.37
CA GLU A 324 -3.62 9.08 -18.77
C GLU A 324 -3.01 7.75 -19.18
N ILE A 325 -3.69 7.00 -20.03
CA ILE A 325 -3.19 5.80 -20.70
C ILE A 325 -2.22 6.22 -21.79
N ARG A 326 -0.99 5.68 -21.74
CA ARG A 326 0.08 5.96 -22.71
C ARG A 326 0.49 4.72 -23.51
N GLU A 327 -0.21 3.60 -23.33
CA GLU A 327 -0.06 2.44 -24.20
C GLU A 327 -0.68 2.74 -25.56
N LYS A 328 0.02 2.35 -26.65
CA LYS A 328 -0.49 2.55 -28.02
C LYS A 328 -1.71 1.65 -28.27
N GLY A 329 -2.75 2.21 -28.84
CA GLY A 329 -4.00 1.52 -29.13
C GLY A 329 -5.21 2.44 -29.00
N ASP A 330 -6.40 1.87 -29.04
CA ASP A 330 -7.68 2.59 -29.04
C ASP A 330 -7.95 3.41 -27.77
N THR A 331 -7.27 3.07 -26.67
CA THR A 331 -7.42 3.76 -25.37
C THR A 331 -6.34 4.82 -25.12
N TYR A 332 -5.41 5.05 -26.07
CA TYR A 332 -4.34 6.03 -25.91
C TYR A 332 -4.90 7.43 -25.64
N GLY A 333 -4.38 8.08 -24.61
CA GLY A 333 -4.81 9.42 -24.18
C GLY A 333 -6.08 9.45 -23.33
N ASN A 334 -6.77 8.32 -23.16
CA ASN A 334 -7.92 8.24 -22.28
C ASN A 334 -7.49 8.36 -20.82
N GLN A 335 -8.39 8.90 -20.00
CA GLN A 335 -8.19 8.96 -18.54
C GLN A 335 -8.19 7.55 -17.94
N VAL A 336 -7.28 7.31 -17.01
CA VAL A 336 -7.29 6.07 -16.19
C VAL A 336 -8.59 6.05 -15.37
N PRO A 337 -9.39 4.97 -15.45
CA PRO A 337 -10.63 4.85 -14.69
C PRO A 337 -10.42 5.01 -13.18
N PHE A 338 -11.44 5.51 -12.48
CA PHE A 338 -11.44 5.73 -11.02
C PHE A 338 -10.35 6.69 -10.50
N SER A 339 -9.81 7.54 -11.37
CA SER A 339 -8.84 8.58 -11.02
C SER A 339 -9.50 9.96 -11.13
N PRO A 340 -10.08 10.48 -10.03
CA PRO A 340 -10.69 11.83 -10.07
C PRO A 340 -9.61 12.88 -10.28
N LYS A 341 -9.89 13.86 -11.16
CA LYS A 341 -8.94 14.92 -11.47
C LYS A 341 -8.75 15.92 -10.32
N HIS A 342 -9.78 16.13 -9.53
CA HIS A 342 -9.79 17.12 -8.46
C HIS A 342 -10.26 16.47 -7.16
N LYS A 343 -9.53 16.69 -6.09
CA LYS A 343 -9.90 16.30 -4.74
C LYS A 343 -9.50 17.42 -3.78
N GLY A 344 -10.40 17.79 -2.89
CA GLY A 344 -10.14 18.84 -1.91
C GLY A 344 -10.78 18.53 -0.57
N THR A 345 -10.17 19.03 0.48
CA THR A 345 -10.65 18.95 1.86
C THR A 345 -10.49 20.31 2.52
N LEU A 346 -11.46 20.71 3.31
CA LEU A 346 -11.39 21.87 4.19
C LEU A 346 -11.91 21.46 5.55
N GLY A 347 -11.22 21.84 6.60
CA GLY A 347 -11.64 21.51 7.95
C GLY A 347 -11.13 22.46 9.01
N VAL A 348 -11.68 22.31 10.19
CA VAL A 348 -11.34 23.04 11.40
C VAL A 348 -11.13 21.99 12.51
N ASP A 349 -10.05 22.10 13.22
CA ASP A 349 -9.78 21.34 14.45
C ASP A 349 -9.90 22.28 15.64
N TYR A 350 -10.50 21.76 16.72
CA TYR A 350 -10.68 22.45 17.99
C TYR A 350 -10.37 21.55 19.16
#